data_5c853e582903fcc0611b16dd748fbe33
#
_entry.id   5c853e582903fcc0611b16dd748fbe33
#
_cell.length_a   1.000
_cell.length_b   1.000
_cell.length_c   1.000
_cell.angle_alpha   90.00
_cell.angle_beta   90.00
_cell.angle_gamma   90.00
#
_symmetry.space_group_name_H-M   'P 1'
#
loop_
_entity.id
_entity.type
_entity.pdbx_description
1 polymer ?
#
loop_
_entity_poly.entity_id
_entity_poly.type
_entity_poly.pdbx_seq_one_letter_code
_entity_poly.pdbx_strand_id
1 'polypeptide(L)'
;MTSVTRFSSLFTSLLAVFIVANLEKPDSNSYGLTPSDTSWITWEEQAFERSLKDRVAQQILLYKTGLKTSDINNLSELIVHESKKYGYDSLLLTAVIITESSFNNWARSNRGALGLMQIRPATGKELAAEVSVQWQGTPSLYNPETNIALGAYYLNKLYLHFGDLGLALEAYNHGPSRLKGYLKKGYRPTRYSRKVFKHYGRLLSPPI
;
A
#
# COMPACT_ATOMS: atom_id res chain seq x y z
N MET A 1 -29.17 2.15 -31.27
CA MET A 1 -28.99 3.33 -30.40
C MET A 1 -28.93 2.83 -28.96
N THR A 2 -27.74 2.53 -28.45
CA THR A 2 -27.54 2.08 -27.07
C THR A 2 -26.31 2.81 -26.54
N SER A 3 -26.54 3.62 -25.54
CA SER A 3 -25.63 4.51 -24.83
C SER A 3 -24.59 3.70 -24.11
N VAL A 4 -23.31 3.93 -24.45
CA VAL A 4 -22.13 3.43 -23.72
C VAL A 4 -21.82 4.45 -22.65
N THR A 5 -22.18 4.16 -21.40
CA THR A 5 -21.76 4.93 -20.23
C THR A 5 -20.31 4.55 -19.90
N ARG A 6 -19.40 5.46 -20.20
CA ARG A 6 -17.99 5.40 -19.82
C ARG A 6 -17.86 5.55 -18.30
N PHE A 7 -17.35 4.54 -17.62
CA PHE A 7 -16.76 4.68 -16.29
C PHE A 7 -15.37 5.30 -16.44
N SER A 8 -15.31 6.62 -16.29
CA SER A 8 -14.08 7.40 -16.17
C SER A 8 -14.12 8.08 -14.81
N SER A 9 -13.54 7.46 -13.77
CA SER A 9 -13.26 8.15 -12.52
C SER A 9 -12.30 7.35 -11.62
N LEU A 10 -11.01 7.35 -11.98
CA LEU A 10 -9.92 6.96 -11.06
C LEU A 10 -8.68 7.84 -11.28
N PHE A 11 -8.85 9.05 -11.84
CA PHE A 11 -7.76 10.02 -12.03
C PHE A 11 -7.91 11.29 -11.19
N THR A 12 -8.67 11.26 -10.09
CA THR A 12 -8.95 12.46 -9.28
C THR A 12 -7.96 12.68 -8.12
N SER A 13 -7.02 11.78 -7.84
CA SER A 13 -6.04 12.02 -6.77
C SER A 13 -4.85 12.89 -7.19
N LEU A 14 -4.53 12.98 -8.48
CA LEU A 14 -3.52 13.94 -8.97
C LEU A 14 -4.07 15.35 -9.06
N LEU A 15 -5.38 15.54 -9.19
CA LEU A 15 -6.01 16.85 -9.27
C LEU A 15 -6.11 17.55 -7.91
N ALA A 16 -6.13 16.80 -6.82
CA ALA A 16 -6.15 17.35 -5.46
C ALA A 16 -4.85 18.08 -5.12
N VAL A 17 -3.71 17.63 -5.65
CA VAL A 17 -2.41 18.32 -5.49
C VAL A 17 -2.39 19.63 -6.28
N PHE A 18 -3.12 19.71 -7.42
CA PHE A 18 -3.21 20.92 -8.22
C PHE A 18 -4.24 21.96 -7.71
N ILE A 19 -5.25 21.54 -6.95
CA ILE A 19 -6.27 22.45 -6.40
C ILE A 19 -5.75 23.18 -5.16
N VAL A 20 -4.86 22.58 -4.37
CA VAL A 20 -4.21 23.28 -3.25
C VAL A 20 -3.19 24.33 -3.74
N ALA A 21 -2.61 24.14 -4.93
CA ALA A 21 -1.68 25.09 -5.54
C ALA A 21 -2.35 26.39 -6.05
N ASN A 22 -3.69 26.47 -6.04
CA ASN A 22 -4.44 27.67 -6.44
C ASN A 22 -5.18 28.39 -5.29
N LEU A 23 -4.96 27.94 -4.05
CA LEU A 23 -5.30 28.77 -2.89
C LEU A 23 -4.21 29.83 -2.79
N GLU A 24 -4.60 31.10 -2.99
CA GLU A 24 -3.85 32.34 -2.98
C GLU A 24 -2.39 32.20 -2.51
N LYS A 25 -1.45 32.26 -3.46
CA LYS A 25 -0.03 32.38 -3.13
C LYS A 25 0.11 33.59 -2.22
N PRO A 26 0.65 33.46 -1.01
CA PRO A 26 1.01 34.62 -0.22
C PRO A 26 1.94 35.51 -1.09
N ASP A 27 1.64 36.76 -1.16
CA ASP A 27 2.36 37.72 -1.99
C ASP A 27 3.86 37.65 -1.64
N SER A 28 4.68 37.14 -2.57
CA SER A 28 6.10 36.87 -2.37
C SER A 28 6.91 38.11 -2.01
N ASN A 29 6.32 39.29 -2.17
CA ASN A 29 6.94 40.56 -1.85
C ASN A 29 6.88 40.96 -0.37
N SER A 30 6.08 40.25 0.46
CA SER A 30 5.95 40.62 1.88
C SER A 30 6.97 39.98 2.81
N TYR A 31 7.73 38.94 2.36
CA TYR A 31 8.65 38.19 3.21
C TYR A 31 10.08 38.08 2.70
N GLY A 32 10.46 38.80 1.65
CA GLY A 32 11.84 38.81 1.14
C GLY A 32 12.34 37.45 0.62
N LEU A 33 11.44 36.52 0.30
CA LEU A 33 11.79 35.19 -0.19
C LEU A 33 12.22 35.26 -1.65
N THR A 34 13.39 34.71 -1.96
CA THR A 34 13.86 34.61 -3.34
C THR A 34 13.14 33.50 -4.07
N PRO A 35 12.93 33.56 -5.40
CA PRO A 35 12.25 32.50 -6.18
C PRO A 35 12.91 31.13 -6.13
N SER A 36 14.11 31.02 -5.55
CA SER A 36 14.87 29.76 -5.40
C SER A 36 14.61 29.04 -4.07
N ASP A 37 13.85 29.64 -3.15
CA ASP A 37 13.57 29.04 -1.85
C ASP A 37 12.35 28.10 -1.97
N THR A 38 12.61 26.82 -2.22
CA THR A 38 11.59 25.74 -2.29
C THR A 38 11.33 25.09 -0.94
N SER A 39 11.78 25.70 0.18
CA SER A 39 11.65 25.15 1.54
C SER A 39 10.19 24.91 1.94
N TRP A 40 9.24 25.72 1.42
CA TRP A 40 7.80 25.56 1.65
C TRP A 40 7.24 24.26 1.02
N ILE A 41 7.76 23.84 -0.15
CA ILE A 41 7.34 22.58 -0.80
C ILE A 41 7.73 21.40 0.11
N THR A 42 8.94 21.42 0.62
CA THR A 42 9.42 20.35 1.53
C THR A 42 8.63 20.33 2.84
N TRP A 43 8.19 21.50 3.35
CA TRP A 43 7.38 21.58 4.55
C TRP A 43 5.97 20.99 4.35
N GLU A 44 5.28 21.33 3.26
CA GLU A 44 3.96 20.77 2.94
C GLU A 44 4.03 19.26 2.69
N GLU A 45 5.04 18.82 1.96
CA GLU A 45 5.26 17.39 1.71
C GLU A 45 5.52 16.63 3.03
N GLN A 46 6.34 17.18 3.93
CA GLN A 46 6.60 16.58 5.24
C GLN A 46 5.36 16.56 6.13
N ALA A 47 4.56 17.62 6.11
CA ALA A 47 3.29 17.67 6.85
C ALA A 47 2.30 16.64 6.33
N PHE A 48 2.20 16.48 5.02
CA PHE A 48 1.36 15.48 4.37
C PHE A 48 1.82 14.05 4.73
N GLU A 49 3.12 13.75 4.63
CA GLU A 49 3.65 12.44 5.02
C GLU A 49 3.40 12.13 6.50
N ARG A 50 3.56 13.12 7.38
CA ARG A 50 3.24 12.97 8.81
C ARG A 50 1.78 12.61 9.01
N SER A 51 0.87 13.31 8.32
CA SER A 51 -0.56 13.02 8.35
C SER A 51 -0.88 11.58 7.90
N LEU A 52 -0.20 11.08 6.85
CA LEU A 52 -0.37 9.69 6.39
C LEU A 52 0.13 8.68 7.43
N LYS A 53 1.29 8.92 8.04
CA LYS A 53 1.85 8.08 9.11
C LYS A 53 0.89 8.01 10.31
N ASP A 54 0.36 9.16 10.74
CA ASP A 54 -0.58 9.23 11.86
C ASP A 54 -1.88 8.46 11.55
N ARG A 55 -2.41 8.57 10.33
CA ARG A 55 -3.58 7.82 9.90
C ARG A 55 -3.34 6.31 9.92
N VAL A 56 -2.19 5.87 9.40
CA VAL A 56 -1.83 4.44 9.43
C VAL A 56 -1.63 3.96 10.87
N ALA A 57 -0.93 4.73 11.71
CA ALA A 57 -0.72 4.40 13.11
C ALA A 57 -2.04 4.25 13.87
N GLN A 58 -3.01 5.16 13.66
CA GLN A 58 -4.35 5.05 14.23
C GLN A 58 -5.05 3.75 13.81
N GLN A 59 -4.88 3.33 12.56
CA GLN A 59 -5.47 2.06 12.12
C GLN A 59 -4.82 0.86 12.82
N ILE A 60 -3.49 0.86 13.00
CA ILE A 60 -2.80 -0.22 13.72
C ILE A 60 -3.30 -0.33 15.17
N LEU A 61 -3.55 0.80 15.83
CA LEU A 61 -4.06 0.86 17.21
C LEU A 61 -5.43 0.20 17.38
N LEU A 62 -6.26 0.14 16.32
CA LEU A 62 -7.56 -0.54 16.37
C LEU A 62 -7.45 -2.06 16.46
N TYR A 63 -6.26 -2.62 16.22
CA TYR A 63 -5.99 -4.05 16.29
C TYR A 63 -5.24 -4.38 17.58
N LYS A 64 -5.57 -5.51 18.20
CA LYS A 64 -4.88 -5.99 19.42
C LYS A 64 -3.53 -6.63 19.04
N THR A 65 -2.61 -5.79 18.58
CA THR A 65 -1.29 -6.24 18.08
C THR A 65 -0.31 -6.59 19.19
N GLY A 66 -0.49 -6.04 20.38
CA GLY A 66 0.49 -6.11 21.48
C GLY A 66 1.75 -5.25 21.25
N LEU A 67 1.80 -4.45 20.18
CA LEU A 67 2.93 -3.58 19.86
C LEU A 67 2.99 -2.37 20.82
N LYS A 68 4.22 -1.92 21.13
CA LYS A 68 4.45 -0.66 21.81
C LYS A 68 4.23 0.52 20.84
N THR A 69 4.01 1.70 21.37
CA THR A 69 3.80 2.92 20.56
C THR A 69 4.97 3.17 19.58
N SER A 70 6.23 2.95 20.03
CA SER A 70 7.41 3.06 19.17
C SER A 70 7.34 2.12 17.96
N ASP A 71 6.91 0.88 18.17
CA ASP A 71 6.83 -0.13 17.13
C ASP A 71 5.69 0.18 16.14
N ILE A 72 4.58 0.76 16.64
CA ILE A 72 3.48 1.22 15.80
C ILE A 72 3.93 2.38 14.89
N ASN A 73 4.68 3.35 15.44
CA ASN A 73 5.21 4.46 14.66
C ASN A 73 6.18 3.98 13.58
N ASN A 74 7.10 3.09 13.93
CA ASN A 74 8.04 2.50 12.97
C ASN A 74 7.30 1.71 11.88
N LEU A 75 6.29 0.95 12.25
CA LEU A 75 5.49 0.17 11.30
C LEU A 75 4.68 1.08 10.35
N SER A 76 4.08 2.16 10.87
CA SER A 76 3.35 3.13 10.05
C SER A 76 4.27 3.86 9.07
N GLU A 77 5.46 4.25 9.51
CA GLU A 77 6.48 4.86 8.65
C GLU A 77 6.91 3.92 7.52
N LEU A 78 7.18 2.66 7.85
CA LEU A 78 7.55 1.63 6.89
C LEU A 78 6.46 1.41 5.83
N ILE A 79 5.17 1.36 6.24
CA ILE A 79 4.04 1.20 5.31
C ILE A 79 3.95 2.40 4.36
N VAL A 80 4.08 3.62 4.87
CA VAL A 80 4.04 4.84 4.05
C VAL A 80 5.22 4.86 3.08
N HIS A 81 6.44 4.54 3.56
CA HIS A 81 7.64 4.49 2.74
C HIS A 81 7.50 3.49 1.57
N GLU A 82 7.15 2.25 1.86
CA GLU A 82 7.03 1.21 0.83
C GLU A 82 5.86 1.46 -0.14
N SER A 83 4.78 2.09 0.33
CA SER A 83 3.68 2.51 -0.55
C SER A 83 4.13 3.57 -1.55
N LYS A 84 4.83 4.60 -1.07
CA LYS A 84 5.34 5.71 -1.89
C LYS A 84 6.30 5.21 -2.97
N LYS A 85 7.16 4.25 -2.63
CA LYS A 85 8.14 3.64 -3.54
C LYS A 85 7.52 3.06 -4.81
N TYR A 86 6.29 2.56 -4.73
CA TYR A 86 5.56 1.97 -5.86
C TYR A 86 4.34 2.79 -6.29
N GLY A 87 4.18 4.01 -5.80
CA GLY A 87 3.07 4.89 -6.15
C GLY A 87 1.71 4.43 -5.62
N TYR A 88 1.68 3.64 -4.55
CA TYR A 88 0.43 3.23 -3.90
C TYR A 88 -0.02 4.24 -2.85
N ASP A 89 -1.34 4.34 -2.68
CA ASP A 89 -1.92 4.91 -1.46
C ASP A 89 -1.53 4.02 -0.24
N SER A 90 -0.98 4.62 0.81
CA SER A 90 -0.56 3.90 2.03
C SER A 90 -1.74 3.19 2.72
N LEU A 91 -2.96 3.71 2.59
CA LEU A 91 -4.16 3.05 3.10
C LEU A 91 -4.53 1.81 2.29
N LEU A 92 -4.19 1.75 1.00
CA LEU A 92 -4.37 0.52 0.21
C LEU A 92 -3.42 -0.58 0.72
N LEU A 93 -2.13 -0.27 0.91
CA LEU A 93 -1.17 -1.25 1.45
C LEU A 93 -1.57 -1.67 2.88
N THR A 94 -2.04 -0.72 3.69
CA THR A 94 -2.64 -0.98 5.01
C THR A 94 -3.82 -1.96 4.92
N ALA A 95 -4.72 -1.79 3.94
CA ALA A 95 -5.86 -2.68 3.73
C ALA A 95 -5.43 -4.10 3.33
N VAL A 96 -4.34 -4.24 2.57
CA VAL A 96 -3.74 -5.56 2.26
C VAL A 96 -3.23 -6.21 3.54
N ILE A 97 -2.46 -5.51 4.37
CA ILE A 97 -1.94 -6.02 5.65
C ILE A 97 -3.07 -6.44 6.59
N ILE A 98 -4.13 -5.64 6.70
CA ILE A 98 -5.34 -5.99 7.46
C ILE A 98 -5.95 -7.28 6.93
N THR A 99 -6.04 -7.43 5.61
CA THR A 99 -6.64 -8.60 4.98
C THR A 99 -5.84 -9.87 5.20
N GLU A 100 -4.50 -9.78 5.21
CA GLU A 100 -3.58 -10.90 5.33
C GLU A 100 -3.35 -11.35 6.77
N SER A 101 -3.11 -10.42 7.68
CA SER A 101 -2.67 -10.76 9.04
C SER A 101 -3.39 -10.02 10.16
N SER A 102 -4.18 -8.99 9.86
CA SER A 102 -4.70 -8.04 10.86
C SER A 102 -3.57 -7.49 11.75
N PHE A 103 -2.43 -7.16 11.15
CA PHE A 103 -1.20 -6.70 11.80
C PHE A 103 -0.53 -7.72 12.74
N ASN A 104 -0.88 -9.00 12.66
CA ASN A 104 -0.16 -10.03 13.40
C ASN A 104 1.15 -10.38 12.68
N ASN A 105 2.28 -9.89 13.21
CA ASN A 105 3.60 -10.14 12.64
C ASN A 105 4.01 -11.63 12.64
N TRP A 106 3.44 -12.41 13.56
CA TRP A 106 3.71 -13.84 13.70
C TRP A 106 2.69 -14.73 12.98
N ALA A 107 1.82 -14.10 12.16
CA ALA A 107 0.81 -14.85 11.43
C ALA A 107 1.42 -15.91 10.52
N ARG A 108 0.84 -17.11 10.58
CA ARG A 108 1.20 -18.25 9.72
C ARG A 108 -0.07 -18.89 9.19
N SER A 109 -0.18 -18.98 7.87
CA SER A 109 -1.31 -19.65 7.24
C SER A 109 -1.11 -21.17 7.16
N ASN A 110 -2.21 -21.91 6.94
CA ASN A 110 -2.16 -23.34 6.70
C ASN A 110 -1.38 -23.72 5.42
N ARG A 111 -1.11 -22.75 4.55
CA ARG A 111 -0.33 -22.93 3.31
C ARG A 111 1.11 -22.45 3.46
N GLY A 112 1.54 -22.11 4.68
CA GLY A 112 2.91 -21.71 5.01
C GLY A 112 3.26 -20.27 4.61
N ALA A 113 2.28 -19.40 4.40
CA ALA A 113 2.52 -17.97 4.26
C ALA A 113 2.79 -17.34 5.63
N LEU A 114 3.66 -16.33 5.71
CA LEU A 114 4.24 -15.80 6.94
C LEU A 114 4.20 -14.28 7.01
N GLY A 115 4.03 -13.76 8.22
CA GLY A 115 4.20 -12.35 8.57
C GLY A 115 3.04 -11.45 8.15
N LEU A 116 3.29 -10.14 8.19
CA LEU A 116 2.29 -9.09 8.00
C LEU A 116 1.57 -9.16 6.65
N MET A 117 2.30 -9.44 5.58
CA MET A 117 1.79 -9.53 4.21
C MET A 117 1.70 -10.97 3.68
N GLN A 118 1.82 -11.96 4.57
CA GLN A 118 1.62 -13.37 4.27
C GLN A 118 2.41 -13.88 3.05
N ILE A 119 3.71 -13.62 3.04
CA ILE A 119 4.62 -14.07 1.98
C ILE A 119 5.01 -15.53 2.20
N ARG A 120 4.96 -16.34 1.14
CA ARG A 120 5.45 -17.74 1.20
C ARG A 120 6.98 -17.76 1.11
N PRO A 121 7.68 -18.65 1.86
CA PRO A 121 9.14 -18.70 1.87
C PRO A 121 9.81 -18.80 0.50
N ALA A 122 9.28 -19.64 -0.40
CA ALA A 122 9.80 -19.75 -1.76
C ALA A 122 9.69 -18.42 -2.53
N THR A 123 8.51 -17.78 -2.46
CA THR A 123 8.27 -16.46 -3.06
C THR A 123 9.18 -15.40 -2.44
N GLY A 124 9.31 -15.38 -1.10
CA GLY A 124 10.16 -14.42 -0.40
C GLY A 124 11.63 -14.53 -0.83
N LYS A 125 12.15 -15.74 -0.99
CA LYS A 125 13.52 -15.98 -1.47
C LYS A 125 13.73 -15.43 -2.90
N GLU A 126 12.79 -15.68 -3.81
CA GLU A 126 12.85 -15.20 -5.18
C GLU A 126 12.80 -13.66 -5.23
N LEU A 127 11.83 -13.05 -4.53
CA LEU A 127 11.67 -11.60 -4.51
C LEU A 127 12.85 -10.88 -3.86
N ALA A 128 13.42 -11.44 -2.78
CA ALA A 128 14.57 -10.85 -2.08
C ALA A 128 15.79 -10.72 -3.01
N ALA A 129 16.00 -11.68 -3.89
CA ALA A 129 17.07 -11.63 -4.91
C ALA A 129 16.83 -10.51 -5.95
N GLU A 130 15.56 -10.20 -6.25
CA GLU A 130 15.20 -9.18 -7.24
C GLU A 130 15.34 -7.73 -6.70
N VAL A 131 15.14 -7.52 -5.39
CA VAL A 131 15.14 -6.18 -4.77
C VAL A 131 16.30 -5.94 -3.81
N SER A 132 17.32 -6.79 -3.84
CA SER A 132 18.53 -6.68 -3.00
C SER A 132 18.22 -6.64 -1.49
N VAL A 133 17.14 -7.27 -1.06
CA VAL A 133 16.83 -7.46 0.36
C VAL A 133 17.62 -8.63 0.90
N GLN A 134 18.29 -8.44 2.06
CA GLN A 134 19.08 -9.49 2.67
C GLN A 134 18.19 -10.65 3.12
N TRP A 135 18.38 -11.83 2.50
CA TRP A 135 17.64 -13.05 2.80
C TRP A 135 18.45 -13.97 3.70
N GLN A 136 17.98 -14.16 4.93
CA GLN A 136 18.59 -15.06 5.92
C GLN A 136 17.73 -16.32 6.16
N GLY A 137 16.96 -16.72 5.16
CA GLY A 137 16.06 -17.85 5.27
C GLY A 137 14.62 -17.46 5.68
N THR A 138 13.82 -18.45 5.95
CA THR A 138 12.40 -18.29 6.33
C THR A 138 12.16 -17.31 7.49
N PRO A 139 12.99 -17.25 8.54
CA PRO A 139 12.81 -16.29 9.63
C PRO A 139 12.80 -14.82 9.22
N SER A 140 13.44 -14.47 8.09
CA SER A 140 13.41 -13.10 7.55
C SER A 140 11.99 -12.59 7.30
N LEU A 141 11.02 -13.47 7.05
CA LEU A 141 9.63 -13.12 6.84
C LEU A 141 8.87 -12.69 8.12
N TYR A 142 9.47 -12.85 9.28
CA TYR A 142 8.95 -12.28 10.53
C TYR A 142 9.57 -10.92 10.87
N ASN A 143 10.56 -10.47 10.10
CA ASN A 143 11.02 -9.09 10.16
C ASN A 143 10.03 -8.19 9.39
N PRO A 144 9.42 -7.16 10.04
CA PRO A 144 8.43 -6.30 9.41
C PRO A 144 8.95 -5.59 8.15
N GLU A 145 10.19 -5.08 8.19
CA GLU A 145 10.81 -4.37 7.07
C GLU A 145 10.94 -5.29 5.85
N THR A 146 11.52 -6.47 6.04
CA THR A 146 11.64 -7.48 4.98
C THR A 146 10.28 -7.89 4.44
N ASN A 147 9.32 -8.17 5.32
CA ASN A 147 8.02 -8.69 4.93
C ASN A 147 7.20 -7.67 4.13
N ILE A 148 7.16 -6.41 4.59
CA ILE A 148 6.42 -5.33 3.91
C ILE A 148 7.11 -4.95 2.60
N ALA A 149 8.44 -4.81 2.58
CA ALA A 149 9.18 -4.50 1.36
C ALA A 149 8.93 -5.56 0.26
N LEU A 150 9.05 -6.85 0.61
CA LEU A 150 8.79 -7.95 -0.33
C LEU A 150 7.32 -8.01 -0.76
N GLY A 151 6.38 -7.77 0.17
CA GLY A 151 4.95 -7.79 -0.12
C GLY A 151 4.51 -6.65 -1.03
N ALA A 152 4.97 -5.44 -0.77
CA ALA A 152 4.70 -4.26 -1.60
C ALA A 152 5.30 -4.42 -3.01
N TYR A 153 6.56 -4.87 -3.10
CA TYR A 153 7.19 -5.20 -4.37
C TYR A 153 6.42 -6.27 -5.14
N TYR A 154 6.01 -7.35 -4.47
CA TYR A 154 5.26 -8.43 -5.11
C TYR A 154 3.92 -7.95 -5.68
N LEU A 155 3.19 -7.13 -4.91
CA LEU A 155 1.95 -6.53 -5.38
C LEU A 155 2.20 -5.66 -6.63
N ASN A 156 3.25 -4.85 -6.61
CA ASN A 156 3.64 -4.02 -7.75
C ASN A 156 4.00 -4.86 -8.99
N LYS A 157 4.81 -5.90 -8.81
CA LYS A 157 5.16 -6.84 -9.89
C LYS A 157 3.92 -7.47 -10.53
N LEU A 158 2.94 -7.85 -9.72
CA LEU A 158 1.67 -8.39 -10.18
C LEU A 158 0.82 -7.32 -10.88
N TYR A 159 0.79 -6.10 -10.36
CA TYR A 159 0.08 -4.99 -10.99
C TYR A 159 0.64 -4.67 -12.38
N LEU A 160 1.95 -4.55 -12.50
CA LEU A 160 2.61 -4.35 -13.80
C LEU A 160 2.34 -5.50 -14.79
N HIS A 161 2.20 -6.74 -14.26
CA HIS A 161 1.95 -7.92 -15.09
C HIS A 161 0.49 -8.01 -15.60
N PHE A 162 -0.49 -7.65 -14.77
CA PHE A 162 -1.91 -7.82 -15.10
C PHE A 162 -2.58 -6.52 -15.57
N GLY A 163 -1.98 -5.35 -15.33
CA GLY A 163 -2.52 -4.03 -15.70
C GLY A 163 -3.82 -3.62 -14.99
N ASP A 164 -4.26 -4.42 -14.02
CA ASP A 164 -5.52 -4.21 -13.27
C ASP A 164 -5.26 -4.55 -11.80
N LEU A 165 -5.54 -3.60 -10.90
CA LEU A 165 -5.28 -3.77 -9.47
C LEU A 165 -6.11 -4.90 -8.85
N GLY A 166 -7.36 -5.08 -9.30
CA GLY A 166 -8.21 -6.18 -8.83
C GLY A 166 -7.62 -7.54 -9.21
N LEU A 167 -7.13 -7.69 -10.46
CA LEU A 167 -6.43 -8.90 -10.89
C LEU A 167 -5.10 -9.09 -10.18
N ALA A 168 -4.34 -8.02 -9.95
CA ALA A 168 -3.09 -8.09 -9.18
C ALA A 168 -3.33 -8.62 -7.76
N LEU A 169 -4.36 -8.12 -7.08
CA LEU A 169 -4.77 -8.59 -5.76
C LEU A 169 -5.21 -10.07 -5.81
N GLU A 170 -6.01 -10.48 -6.81
CA GLU A 170 -6.39 -11.89 -6.95
C GLU A 170 -5.17 -12.78 -7.28
N ALA A 171 -4.20 -12.27 -8.07
CA ALA A 171 -2.94 -12.97 -8.33
C ALA A 171 -2.07 -13.10 -7.08
N TYR A 172 -2.07 -12.07 -6.23
CA TYR A 172 -1.38 -12.09 -4.94
C TYR A 172 -1.87 -13.26 -4.07
N ASN A 173 -3.18 -13.43 -3.98
CA ASN A 173 -3.80 -14.48 -3.16
C ASN A 173 -3.72 -15.88 -3.81
N HIS A 174 -4.02 -15.98 -5.09
CA HIS A 174 -4.12 -17.28 -5.78
C HIS A 174 -2.78 -17.78 -6.35
N GLY A 175 -1.83 -16.87 -6.57
CA GLY A 175 -0.66 -17.05 -7.40
C GLY A 175 -0.93 -16.73 -8.88
N PRO A 176 0.04 -16.09 -9.59
CA PRO A 176 -0.17 -15.60 -10.95
C PRO A 176 -0.49 -16.71 -11.97
N SER A 177 0.16 -17.86 -11.88
CA SER A 177 -0.10 -18.99 -12.78
C SER A 177 -1.52 -19.54 -12.64
N ARG A 178 -2.02 -19.64 -11.42
CA ARG A 178 -3.39 -20.11 -11.16
C ARG A 178 -4.42 -19.10 -11.66
N LEU A 179 -4.19 -17.80 -11.41
CA LEU A 179 -5.07 -16.76 -11.94
C LEU A 179 -5.13 -16.80 -13.46
N LYS A 180 -3.98 -16.91 -14.16
CA LYS A 180 -3.95 -17.08 -15.62
C LYS A 180 -4.79 -18.28 -16.08
N GLY A 181 -4.74 -19.39 -15.35
CA GLY A 181 -5.57 -20.57 -15.63
C GLY A 181 -7.06 -20.30 -15.47
N TYR A 182 -7.48 -19.53 -14.49
CA TYR A 182 -8.85 -19.10 -14.29
C TYR A 182 -9.34 -18.20 -15.45
N LEU A 183 -8.53 -17.18 -15.79
CA LEU A 183 -8.86 -16.24 -16.87
C LEU A 183 -8.99 -16.94 -18.23
N LYS A 184 -8.13 -17.93 -18.54
CA LYS A 184 -8.23 -18.75 -19.76
C LYS A 184 -9.55 -19.53 -19.84
N LYS A 185 -10.15 -19.87 -18.70
CA LYS A 185 -11.45 -20.55 -18.60
C LYS A 185 -12.64 -19.59 -18.51
N GLY A 186 -12.43 -18.29 -18.73
CA GLY A 186 -13.47 -17.27 -18.61
C GLY A 186 -13.88 -16.94 -17.17
N TYR A 187 -13.18 -17.47 -16.15
CA TYR A 187 -13.48 -17.20 -14.76
C TYR A 187 -12.58 -16.08 -14.21
N ARG A 188 -13.21 -15.03 -13.71
CA ARG A 188 -12.53 -13.87 -13.09
C ARG A 188 -12.85 -13.84 -11.58
N PRO A 189 -11.97 -14.33 -10.71
CA PRO A 189 -12.20 -14.28 -9.27
C PRO A 189 -12.17 -12.81 -8.79
N THR A 190 -12.97 -12.51 -7.75
CA THR A 190 -13.08 -11.16 -7.17
C THR A 190 -13.21 -11.19 -5.64
N ARG A 191 -13.09 -12.36 -5.00
CA ARG A 191 -13.37 -12.51 -3.57
C ARG A 191 -12.33 -11.80 -2.72
N TYR A 192 -11.06 -11.96 -3.05
CA TYR A 192 -9.97 -11.37 -2.30
C TYR A 192 -9.87 -9.87 -2.54
N SER A 193 -9.89 -9.43 -3.79
CA SER A 193 -9.85 -8.02 -4.16
C SER A 193 -11.00 -7.24 -3.52
N ARG A 194 -12.24 -7.78 -3.52
CA ARG A 194 -13.37 -7.16 -2.81
C ARG A 194 -13.15 -7.05 -1.31
N LYS A 195 -12.48 -8.03 -0.68
CA LYS A 195 -12.14 -7.96 0.75
C LYS A 195 -11.18 -6.81 1.02
N VAL A 196 -10.11 -6.69 0.22
CA VAL A 196 -9.15 -5.60 0.33
C VAL A 196 -9.82 -4.24 0.10
N PHE A 197 -10.57 -4.08 -0.99
CA PHE A 197 -11.27 -2.82 -1.28
C PHE A 197 -12.31 -2.45 -0.22
N LYS A 198 -12.95 -3.42 0.42
CA LYS A 198 -13.83 -3.15 1.56
C LYS A 198 -13.08 -2.56 2.76
N HIS A 199 -11.89 -3.09 3.08
CA HIS A 199 -11.04 -2.49 4.11
C HIS A 199 -10.56 -1.11 3.67
N TYR A 200 -10.06 -0.97 2.45
CA TYR A 200 -9.58 0.30 1.92
C TYR A 200 -10.67 1.39 1.97
N GLY A 201 -11.89 1.10 1.53
CA GLY A 201 -13.01 2.04 1.59
C GLY A 201 -13.34 2.50 3.01
N ARG A 202 -13.23 1.60 4.02
CA ARG A 202 -13.40 1.98 5.43
C ARG A 202 -12.29 2.91 5.93
N LEU A 203 -11.05 2.69 5.48
CA LEU A 203 -9.91 3.51 5.86
C LEU A 203 -9.97 4.91 5.23
N LEU A 204 -10.64 5.07 4.09
CA LEU A 204 -10.85 6.37 3.44
C LEU A 204 -11.92 7.21 4.15
N SER A 205 -12.86 6.57 4.86
CA SER A 205 -13.89 7.29 5.61
C SER A 205 -13.26 8.00 6.82
N PRO A 206 -13.67 9.24 7.14
CA PRO A 206 -13.23 9.89 8.37
C PRO A 206 -13.65 9.06 9.58
N PRO A 207 -12.87 9.07 10.68
CA PRO A 207 -13.32 8.46 11.93
C PRO A 207 -14.63 9.09 12.37
N ILE A 208 -15.60 8.25 12.71
CA ILE A 208 -16.91 8.66 13.27
C ILE A 208 -16.71 9.18 14.69
#